data_9db9c9b8752091e5b6ee8c8ec7c5d28b
#
_entry.id   9db9c9b8752091e5b6ee8c8ec7c5d28b
#
_cell.length_a   1.000
_cell.length_b   1.000
_cell.length_c   1.000
_cell.angle_alpha   90.00
_cell.angle_beta   90.00
_cell.angle_gamma   90.00
#
_symmetry.space_group_name_H-M   'P 1'
#
loop_
_entity.id
_entity.type
_entity.pdbx_description
1 polymer ?
#
loop_
_entity_poly.entity_id
_entity_poly.type
_entity_poly.pdbx_seq_one_letter_code
_entity_poly.pdbx_strand_id
1 'polypeptide(L)'
;MSFSTAKEVGAFFGYESNEYNVAAQYFTGVNNQTKTIKTVWFGRDLTAVGSAWIRGGVSPDLATLKAITNGAFNISLNGSDVAITGVDLSAATSFSDVATTLTAEFTNAAVTYNTVLKQFVITSTLTGASSTIGYGSAPSAGTDLSAALGLSQAVVQTLKRMA
;
A
#
# COMPACT_ATOMS: atom_id res chain seq x y z
N MET A 1 -8.36 -15.59 3.53
CA MET A 1 -9.75 -16.08 3.34
C MET A 1 -9.97 -17.27 4.23
N SER A 2 -11.17 -17.46 4.77
CA SER A 2 -11.51 -18.60 5.64
C SER A 2 -12.71 -19.37 5.08
N PHE A 3 -12.70 -20.68 5.23
CA PHE A 3 -13.73 -21.60 4.77
C PHE A 3 -14.06 -22.60 5.87
N SER A 4 -15.32 -23.00 5.96
CA SER A 4 -15.81 -23.92 6.96
C SER A 4 -16.01 -25.35 6.43
N THR A 5 -15.94 -25.53 5.13
CA THR A 5 -16.09 -26.83 4.44
C THR A 5 -15.20 -26.93 3.22
N ALA A 6 -14.79 -28.15 2.86
CA ALA A 6 -14.07 -28.39 1.61
C ALA A 6 -14.90 -27.99 0.38
N LYS A 7 -16.22 -28.13 0.42
CA LYS A 7 -17.13 -27.73 -0.66
C LYS A 7 -17.04 -26.23 -0.96
N GLU A 8 -16.96 -25.38 0.07
CA GLU A 8 -16.77 -23.94 -0.09
C GLU A 8 -15.43 -23.62 -0.73
N VAL A 9 -14.36 -24.36 -0.35
CA VAL A 9 -13.04 -24.21 -0.98
C VAL A 9 -13.11 -24.60 -2.46
N GLY A 10 -13.74 -25.74 -2.79
CA GLY A 10 -13.89 -26.18 -4.17
C GLY A 10 -14.74 -25.23 -5.02
N ALA A 11 -15.79 -24.62 -4.44
CA ALA A 11 -16.60 -23.62 -5.13
C ALA A 11 -15.82 -22.34 -5.44
N PHE A 12 -14.83 -21.97 -4.60
CA PHE A 12 -14.04 -20.77 -4.77
C PHE A 12 -12.79 -20.97 -5.65
N PHE A 13 -12.00 -22.02 -5.37
CA PHE A 13 -10.73 -22.29 -6.08
C PHE A 13 -10.87 -23.26 -7.26
N GLY A 14 -12.00 -23.96 -7.37
CA GLY A 14 -12.22 -25.09 -8.27
C GLY A 14 -12.01 -26.44 -7.61
N TYR A 15 -12.81 -27.42 -7.99
CA TYR A 15 -12.79 -28.78 -7.39
C TYR A 15 -11.55 -29.62 -7.78
N GLU A 16 -10.79 -29.17 -8.81
CA GLU A 16 -9.53 -29.79 -9.24
C GLU A 16 -8.28 -29.04 -8.69
N SER A 17 -8.50 -28.01 -7.85
CA SER A 17 -7.40 -27.21 -7.30
C SER A 17 -6.66 -27.94 -6.19
N ASN A 18 -5.38 -27.60 -6.00
CA ASN A 18 -4.61 -28.09 -4.86
C ASN A 18 -5.22 -27.67 -3.52
N GLU A 19 -5.78 -26.45 -3.47
CA GLU A 19 -6.44 -25.89 -2.30
C GLU A 19 -7.64 -26.76 -1.89
N TYR A 20 -8.45 -27.19 -2.86
CA TYR A 20 -9.57 -28.10 -2.59
C TYR A 20 -9.08 -29.47 -2.10
N ASN A 21 -8.07 -30.06 -2.74
CA ASN A 21 -7.54 -31.36 -2.36
C ASN A 21 -6.98 -31.35 -0.92
N VAL A 22 -6.22 -30.30 -0.57
CA VAL A 22 -5.71 -30.10 0.80
C VAL A 22 -6.86 -29.89 1.78
N ALA A 23 -7.85 -29.07 1.46
CA ALA A 23 -9.00 -28.82 2.31
C ALA A 23 -9.86 -30.07 2.50
N ALA A 24 -10.05 -30.89 1.46
CA ALA A 24 -10.80 -32.15 1.55
C ALA A 24 -10.14 -33.11 2.55
N GLN A 25 -8.83 -33.28 2.50
CA GLN A 25 -8.09 -34.08 3.48
C GLN A 25 -8.18 -33.48 4.88
N TYR A 26 -8.07 -32.16 5.01
CA TYR A 26 -8.11 -31.45 6.28
C TYR A 26 -9.44 -31.57 6.99
N PHE A 27 -10.55 -31.42 6.28
CA PHE A 27 -11.90 -31.55 6.83
C PHE A 27 -12.35 -33.01 7.04
N THR A 28 -11.79 -33.97 6.30
CA THR A 28 -12.05 -35.40 6.50
C THR A 28 -11.44 -35.88 7.82
N GLY A 29 -10.33 -35.24 8.25
CA GLY A 29 -9.65 -35.60 9.48
C GLY A 29 -8.84 -36.91 9.37
N VAL A 30 -8.30 -37.35 10.50
CA VAL A 30 -7.56 -38.60 10.64
C VAL A 30 -8.24 -39.50 11.65
N ASN A 31 -8.04 -40.81 11.54
CA ASN A 31 -8.54 -41.77 12.50
C ASN A 31 -8.11 -41.39 13.94
N ASN A 32 -9.00 -41.48 14.91
CA ASN A 32 -8.83 -41.06 16.31
C ASN A 32 -8.76 -39.53 16.55
N GLN A 33 -9.24 -38.73 15.64
CA GLN A 33 -9.34 -37.29 15.87
C GLN A 33 -10.38 -36.98 16.95
N THR A 34 -9.95 -36.31 18.02
CA THR A 34 -10.81 -35.91 19.15
C THR A 34 -11.47 -34.54 18.95
N LYS A 35 -10.98 -33.74 18.01
CA LYS A 35 -11.51 -32.41 17.66
C LYS A 35 -11.73 -32.30 16.18
N THR A 36 -12.91 -31.91 15.76
CA THR A 36 -13.23 -31.59 14.38
C THR A 36 -12.68 -30.19 14.02
N ILE A 37 -12.00 -30.09 12.90
CA ILE A 37 -11.54 -28.81 12.36
C ILE A 37 -12.76 -28.04 11.87
N LYS A 38 -12.91 -26.79 12.33
CA LYS A 38 -14.08 -25.96 12.01
C LYS A 38 -13.79 -24.97 10.88
N THR A 39 -12.54 -24.59 10.68
CA THR A 39 -12.18 -23.52 9.73
C THR A 39 -10.78 -23.76 9.20
N VAL A 40 -10.63 -23.58 7.89
CA VAL A 40 -9.34 -23.53 7.21
C VAL A 40 -9.10 -22.11 6.71
N TRP A 41 -7.87 -21.62 6.84
CA TRP A 41 -7.46 -20.31 6.36
C TRP A 41 -6.46 -20.47 5.22
N PHE A 42 -6.77 -19.87 4.08
CA PHE A 42 -5.82 -19.74 2.99
C PHE A 42 -5.22 -18.33 2.98
N GLY A 43 -3.91 -18.25 3.12
CA GLY A 43 -3.12 -17.07 2.87
C GLY A 43 -2.66 -17.06 1.41
N ARG A 44 -2.69 -15.90 0.75
CA ARG A 44 -2.08 -15.75 -0.56
C ARG A 44 -0.57 -15.60 -0.38
N ASP A 45 0.20 -16.55 -0.88
CA ASP A 45 1.63 -16.34 -1.07
C ASP A 45 1.86 -15.50 -2.34
N LEU A 46 2.73 -14.50 -2.24
CA LEU A 46 3.15 -13.70 -3.38
C LEU A 46 4.24 -14.48 -4.11
N THR A 47 3.87 -15.18 -5.15
CA THR A 47 4.82 -15.91 -6.02
C THR A 47 5.65 -14.96 -6.89
N ALA A 48 5.21 -13.72 -7.05
CA ALA A 48 5.95 -12.67 -7.74
C ALA A 48 6.53 -11.67 -6.74
N VAL A 49 7.76 -11.26 -7.02
CA VAL A 49 8.47 -10.25 -6.22
C VAL A 49 7.75 -8.90 -6.38
N GLY A 50 7.15 -8.39 -5.31
CA GLY A 50 6.40 -7.14 -5.32
C GLY A 50 7.28 -5.91 -5.09
N SER A 51 6.76 -4.73 -5.46
CA SER A 51 7.34 -3.44 -5.12
C SER A 51 6.85 -2.97 -3.76
N ALA A 52 7.71 -2.31 -2.99
CA ALA A 52 7.32 -1.61 -1.79
C ALA A 52 6.45 -0.40 -2.13
N TRP A 53 5.47 -0.12 -1.32
CA TRP A 53 4.62 1.04 -1.47
C TRP A 53 4.21 1.62 -0.11
N ILE A 54 3.93 2.92 -0.12
CA ILE A 54 3.34 3.62 1.03
C ILE A 54 2.09 4.38 0.57
N ARG A 55 1.07 4.39 1.40
CA ARG A 55 -0.16 5.12 1.18
C ARG A 55 -0.26 6.24 2.19
N GLY A 56 -0.55 7.45 1.70
CA GLY A 56 -0.79 8.61 2.52
C GLY A 56 -2.15 8.56 3.25
N GLY A 57 -2.41 9.60 4.00
CA GLY A 57 -3.74 9.87 4.57
C GLY A 57 -4.73 10.36 3.51
N VAL A 58 -5.94 10.68 3.94
CA VAL A 58 -6.92 11.33 3.05
C VAL A 58 -6.36 12.67 2.61
N SER A 59 -6.28 12.88 1.30
CA SER A 59 -5.76 14.11 0.70
C SER A 59 -6.65 15.30 1.07
N PRO A 60 -6.08 16.50 1.34
CA PRO A 60 -6.83 17.73 1.36
C PRO A 60 -7.46 18.01 -0.01
N ASP A 61 -8.29 19.02 -0.10
CA ASP A 61 -8.85 19.44 -1.37
C ASP A 61 -7.76 19.95 -2.35
N LEU A 62 -8.09 19.94 -3.63
CA LEU A 62 -7.15 20.34 -4.67
C LEU A 62 -6.71 21.81 -4.54
N ALA A 63 -7.56 22.70 -4.05
CA ALA A 63 -7.24 24.11 -3.88
C ALA A 63 -6.14 24.29 -2.82
N THR A 64 -6.20 23.53 -1.72
CA THR A 64 -5.18 23.51 -0.68
C THR A 64 -3.84 23.02 -1.23
N LEU A 65 -3.83 21.97 -2.05
CA LEU A 65 -2.59 21.48 -2.67
C LEU A 65 -2.02 22.49 -3.66
N LYS A 66 -2.85 23.15 -4.46
CA LYS A 66 -2.43 24.19 -5.42
C LYS A 66 -1.83 25.42 -4.76
N ALA A 67 -2.13 25.69 -3.51
CA ALA A 67 -1.50 26.79 -2.77
C ALA A 67 -0.04 26.53 -2.43
N ILE A 68 0.46 25.31 -2.64
CA ILE A 68 1.83 24.91 -2.38
C ILE A 68 2.68 25.16 -3.64
N THR A 69 3.52 26.19 -3.58
CA THR A 69 4.45 26.58 -4.67
C THR A 69 5.90 26.22 -4.39
N ASN A 70 6.22 25.79 -3.18
CA ASN A 70 7.55 25.36 -2.77
C ASN A 70 7.41 24.21 -1.76
N GLY A 71 6.83 23.11 -2.20
CA GLY A 71 6.64 21.91 -1.41
C GLY A 71 7.93 21.11 -1.25
N ALA A 72 8.10 20.46 -0.11
CA ALA A 72 9.26 19.63 0.15
C ALA A 72 8.94 18.52 1.16
N PHE A 73 9.68 17.44 1.14
CA PHE A 73 9.67 16.39 2.18
C PHE A 73 10.87 15.46 2.00
N ASN A 74 11.20 14.72 3.04
CA ASN A 74 12.20 13.65 2.97
C ASN A 74 11.52 12.29 3.07
N ILE A 75 12.06 11.29 2.37
CA ILE A 75 11.56 9.92 2.40
C ILE A 75 12.72 8.95 2.22
N SER A 76 12.73 7.84 2.94
CA SER A 76 13.67 6.76 2.67
C SER A 76 13.10 5.87 1.55
N LEU A 77 13.84 5.70 0.48
CA LEU A 77 13.45 4.95 -0.71
C LEU A 77 14.59 4.03 -1.14
N ASN A 78 14.31 2.73 -1.21
CA ASN A 78 15.28 1.72 -1.66
C ASN A 78 16.62 1.77 -0.91
N GLY A 79 16.55 2.00 0.41
CA GLY A 79 17.71 2.06 1.30
C GLY A 79 18.47 3.39 1.29
N SER A 80 17.99 4.40 0.56
CA SER A 80 18.60 5.74 0.51
C SER A 80 17.61 6.82 0.97
N ASP A 81 18.09 7.84 1.64
CA ASP A 81 17.28 9.01 1.97
C ASP A 81 17.20 9.93 0.76
N VAL A 82 15.99 10.26 0.35
CA VAL A 82 15.67 11.13 -0.78
C VAL A 82 15.01 12.39 -0.25
N ALA A 83 15.59 13.54 -0.56
CA ALA A 83 15.01 14.84 -0.27
C ALA A 83 14.33 15.38 -1.53
N ILE A 84 13.03 15.56 -1.46
CA ILE A 84 12.21 16.21 -2.49
C ILE A 84 12.09 17.68 -2.11
N THR A 85 12.38 18.59 -3.03
CA THR A 85 12.39 20.04 -2.76
C THR A 85 11.89 20.83 -3.96
N GLY A 86 11.30 22.00 -3.70
CA GLY A 86 10.91 22.93 -4.78
C GLY A 86 9.67 22.49 -5.57
N VAL A 87 8.85 21.61 -5.04
CA VAL A 87 7.64 21.13 -5.72
C VAL A 87 6.62 22.25 -5.84
N ASP A 88 6.28 22.64 -7.07
CA ASP A 88 5.22 23.60 -7.37
C ASP A 88 3.97 22.88 -7.88
N LEU A 89 2.89 22.94 -7.11
CA LEU A 89 1.61 22.32 -7.44
C LEU A 89 0.58 23.34 -7.98
N SER A 90 0.95 24.61 -8.16
CA SER A 90 0.01 25.68 -8.55
C SER A 90 -0.67 25.44 -9.90
N ALA A 91 0.04 24.82 -10.85
CA ALA A 91 -0.48 24.49 -12.17
C ALA A 91 -1.37 23.25 -12.24
N ALA A 92 -1.46 22.46 -11.18
CA ALA A 92 -2.23 21.22 -11.18
C ALA A 92 -3.73 21.50 -11.38
N THR A 93 -4.38 20.78 -12.29
CA THR A 93 -5.82 20.88 -12.57
C THR A 93 -6.61 19.72 -11.97
N SER A 94 -5.91 18.68 -11.57
CA SER A 94 -6.47 17.46 -10.97
C SER A 94 -5.51 16.83 -9.95
N PHE A 95 -6.00 15.90 -9.14
CA PHE A 95 -5.13 15.08 -8.27
C PHE A 95 -4.19 14.17 -9.08
N SER A 96 -4.55 13.81 -10.31
CA SER A 96 -3.67 13.08 -11.22
C SER A 96 -2.48 13.94 -11.65
N ASP A 97 -2.69 15.23 -11.88
CA ASP A 97 -1.61 16.15 -12.21
C ASP A 97 -0.66 16.33 -11.03
N VAL A 98 -1.20 16.46 -9.81
CA VAL A 98 -0.38 16.44 -8.59
C VAL A 98 0.48 15.19 -8.50
N ALA A 99 -0.11 14.01 -8.75
CA ALA A 99 0.62 12.75 -8.73
C ALA A 99 1.71 12.70 -9.82
N THR A 100 1.44 13.24 -11.01
CA THR A 100 2.40 13.34 -12.11
C THR A 100 3.57 14.25 -11.75
N THR A 101 3.29 15.44 -11.20
CA THR A 101 4.30 16.41 -10.74
C THR A 101 5.20 15.76 -9.68
N LEU A 102 4.59 15.10 -8.67
CA LEU A 102 5.34 14.39 -7.64
C LEU A 102 6.18 13.23 -8.20
N THR A 103 5.65 12.50 -9.19
CA THR A 103 6.41 11.41 -9.83
C THR A 103 7.67 11.90 -10.51
N ALA A 104 7.64 13.09 -11.11
CA ALA A 104 8.80 13.68 -11.80
C ALA A 104 9.97 13.95 -10.85
N GLU A 105 9.73 14.12 -9.56
CA GLU A 105 10.75 14.35 -8.54
C GLU A 105 11.46 13.05 -8.09
N PHE A 106 10.94 11.89 -8.48
CA PHE A 106 11.51 10.60 -8.11
C PHE A 106 12.24 9.94 -9.29
N THR A 107 13.42 9.38 -9.03
CA THR A 107 14.11 8.54 -10.01
C THR A 107 13.59 7.08 -9.98
N ASN A 108 13.26 6.57 -8.79
CA ASN A 108 12.96 5.16 -8.56
C ASN A 108 11.62 4.95 -7.85
N ALA A 109 10.68 5.86 -8.01
CA ALA A 109 9.31 5.68 -7.52
C ALA A 109 8.30 6.36 -8.45
N ALA A 110 7.07 5.89 -8.40
CA ALA A 110 5.93 6.51 -9.05
C ALA A 110 4.87 6.86 -8.02
N VAL A 111 4.20 7.99 -8.21
CA VAL A 111 3.09 8.45 -7.39
C VAL A 111 1.79 8.28 -8.15
N THR A 112 0.78 7.75 -7.51
CA THR A 112 -0.57 7.60 -8.06
C THR A 112 -1.60 8.13 -7.06
N TYR A 113 -2.75 8.57 -7.57
CA TYR A 113 -3.86 8.97 -6.73
C TYR A 113 -4.99 7.93 -6.77
N ASN A 114 -5.36 7.41 -5.61
CA ASN A 114 -6.48 6.49 -5.46
C ASN A 114 -7.76 7.33 -5.25
N THR A 115 -8.63 7.35 -6.25
CA THR A 115 -9.87 8.16 -6.25
C THR A 115 -10.91 7.65 -5.26
N VAL A 116 -10.92 6.34 -4.98
CA VAL A 116 -11.89 5.72 -4.05
C VAL A 116 -11.52 6.05 -2.61
N LEU A 117 -10.24 5.91 -2.25
CA LEU A 117 -9.75 6.18 -0.92
C LEU A 117 -9.33 7.64 -0.71
N LYS A 118 -9.28 8.45 -1.79
CA LYS A 118 -8.81 9.84 -1.80
C LYS A 118 -7.42 10.00 -1.20
N GLN A 119 -6.49 9.15 -1.61
CA GLN A 119 -5.14 9.06 -1.05
C GLN A 119 -4.10 8.97 -2.15
N PHE A 120 -2.93 9.55 -1.91
CA PHE A 120 -1.75 9.33 -2.74
C PHE A 120 -1.02 8.05 -2.33
N VAL A 121 -0.52 7.33 -3.31
CA VAL A 121 0.28 6.11 -3.12
C VAL A 121 1.60 6.31 -3.82
N ILE A 122 2.70 6.14 -3.09
CA ILE A 122 4.05 6.14 -3.64
C ILE A 122 4.50 4.68 -3.72
N THR A 123 4.92 4.25 -4.91
CA THR A 123 5.34 2.88 -5.17
C THR A 123 6.76 2.90 -5.73
N SER A 124 7.66 2.11 -5.14
CA SER A 124 9.01 1.92 -5.69
C SER A 124 8.92 1.24 -7.07
N THR A 125 9.79 1.65 -7.99
CA THR A 125 9.95 0.97 -9.28
C THR A 125 10.80 -0.30 -9.18
N LEU A 126 11.56 -0.47 -8.08
CA LEU A 126 12.27 -1.70 -7.80
C LEU A 126 11.33 -2.76 -7.20
N THR A 127 11.76 -4.01 -7.24
CA THR A 127 11.05 -5.16 -6.69
C THR A 127 11.94 -5.95 -5.73
N GLY A 128 11.33 -6.76 -4.87
CA GLY A 128 12.03 -7.66 -3.97
C GLY A 128 12.72 -6.99 -2.80
N ALA A 129 13.80 -7.60 -2.33
CA ALA A 129 14.53 -7.15 -1.14
C ALA A 129 15.14 -5.74 -1.29
N SER A 130 15.41 -5.31 -2.53
CA SER A 130 15.92 -3.96 -2.84
C SER A 130 14.81 -2.89 -2.84
N SER A 131 13.56 -3.31 -2.83
CA SER A 131 12.40 -2.41 -2.83
C SER A 131 12.00 -2.12 -1.39
N THR A 132 12.33 -0.95 -0.90
CA THR A 132 11.94 -0.49 0.44
C THR A 132 11.43 0.94 0.38
N ILE A 133 10.49 1.28 1.23
CA ILE A 133 9.96 2.64 1.34
C ILE A 133 9.63 2.94 2.81
N GLY A 134 10.14 4.06 3.30
CA GLY A 134 9.90 4.56 4.64
C GLY A 134 8.76 5.57 4.70
N TYR A 135 8.49 6.07 5.90
CA TYR A 135 7.56 7.19 6.08
C TYR A 135 8.18 8.51 5.59
N GLY A 136 7.33 9.41 5.12
CA GLY A 136 7.73 10.77 4.87
C GLY A 136 8.01 11.52 6.17
N SER A 137 8.96 12.44 6.13
CA SER A 137 9.29 13.33 7.23
C SER A 137 9.38 14.77 6.77
N ALA A 138 9.21 15.69 7.71
CA ALA A 138 9.27 17.11 7.44
C ALA A 138 10.62 17.51 6.82
N PRO A 139 10.62 18.42 5.85
CA PRO A 139 11.83 18.95 5.24
C PRO A 139 12.49 19.98 6.18
N SER A 140 13.73 20.33 5.88
CA SER A 140 14.44 21.45 6.54
C SER A 140 13.98 22.82 6.08
N ALA A 141 13.39 22.92 4.87
CA ALA A 141 12.87 24.14 4.27
C ALA A 141 11.74 23.84 3.28
N GLY A 142 10.89 24.81 3.03
CA GLY A 142 9.71 24.67 2.17
C GLY A 142 8.45 24.25 2.93
N THR A 143 7.33 24.10 2.21
CA THR A 143 6.07 23.62 2.77
C THR A 143 6.10 22.10 2.92
N ASP A 144 5.82 21.59 4.11
CA ASP A 144 5.85 20.16 4.40
C ASP A 144 4.76 19.38 3.66
N LEU A 145 5.15 18.76 2.55
CA LEU A 145 4.30 17.87 1.77
C LEU A 145 4.07 16.52 2.46
N SER A 146 4.95 16.05 3.36
CA SER A 146 4.74 14.80 4.07
C SER A 146 3.49 14.87 4.97
N ALA A 147 3.28 16.01 5.60
CA ALA A 147 2.07 16.28 6.37
C ALA A 147 0.85 16.48 5.47
N ALA A 148 0.97 17.30 4.40
CA ALA A 148 -0.13 17.57 3.47
C ALA A 148 -0.65 16.31 2.77
N LEU A 149 0.24 15.38 2.42
CA LEU A 149 -0.12 14.11 1.78
C LEU A 149 -0.39 12.98 2.78
N GLY A 150 -0.25 13.26 4.09
CA GLY A 150 -0.46 12.28 5.14
C GLY A 150 0.52 11.10 5.11
N LEU A 151 1.75 11.34 4.66
CA LEU A 151 2.80 10.32 4.54
C LEU A 151 3.61 10.14 5.83
N SER A 152 3.40 11.00 6.82
CA SER A 152 4.14 10.94 8.09
C SER A 152 3.72 9.73 8.94
N GLN A 153 4.64 9.23 9.77
CA GLN A 153 4.40 8.08 10.65
C GLN A 153 3.18 8.26 11.58
N ALA A 154 2.94 9.48 12.07
CA ALA A 154 1.83 9.78 12.96
C ALA A 154 0.47 9.53 12.28
N VAL A 155 0.30 9.92 11.02
CA VAL A 155 -0.95 9.75 10.25
C VAL A 155 -1.19 8.30 9.90
N VAL A 156 -0.15 7.59 9.45
CA VAL A 156 -0.25 6.16 9.08
C VAL A 156 -0.58 5.29 10.28
N GLN A 157 -0.05 5.59 11.47
CA GLN A 157 -0.39 4.84 12.69
C GLN A 157 -1.81 5.09 13.17
N THR A 158 -2.37 6.28 12.97
CA THR A 158 -3.76 6.57 13.33
C THR A 158 -4.72 5.71 12.52
N LEU A 159 -4.46 5.51 11.23
CA LEU A 159 -5.25 4.62 10.37
C LEU A 159 -5.18 3.15 10.81
N LYS A 160 -4.03 2.70 11.32
CA LYS A 160 -3.84 1.31 11.79
C LYS A 160 -4.56 1.01 13.10
N ARG A 161 -4.88 2.03 13.92
CA ARG A 161 -5.64 1.88 15.17
C ARG A 161 -7.16 1.91 14.97
N MET A 162 -7.64 2.35 13.80
CA MET A 162 -9.07 2.46 13.47
C MET A 162 -9.57 1.27 12.61
N ALA A 163 -8.71 0.35 12.20
CA ALA A 163 -9.01 -0.89 11.49
C ALA A 163 -8.92 -2.10 12.42
#